data_2bc1df7dbd3f0cb69c4671dfe517fe93
#
_entry.id   2bc1df7dbd3f0cb69c4671dfe517fe93
#
_cell.length_a   1.000
_cell.length_b   1.000
_cell.length_c   1.000
_cell.angle_alpha   90.00
_cell.angle_beta   90.00
_cell.angle_gamma   90.00
#
_symmetry.space_group_name_H-M   'P 1'
#
loop_
_entity.id
_entity.type
_entity.pdbx_description
1 polymer ?
#
loop_
_entity_poly.entity_id
_entity_poly.type
_entity_poly.pdbx_seq_one_letter_code
_entity_poly.pdbx_strand_id
1 'polypeptide(L)'
;TAVNWLKEQNLGEYNIIHIQGVMGSAAQVGRTAAMNEMAEAEGWTIVKQQAADWNAETAQQITQSVIDSGQDFNVIYAENDDMARGAVAALDAANISHGVDGDVVIMGFDTNKWALEEVLAGRWNYDGQCNPYQASYIDEIIQKLENGEEITEKTIVMEEKGFDAKTITQEDVDTYGI
;
A
#
# COMPACT_ATOMS: atom_id res chain seq x y z
N THR A 1 5.05 1.00 8.88
CA THR A 1 3.65 1.02 9.35
C THR A 1 2.86 -0.12 8.69
N ALA A 2 2.68 -0.16 7.37
CA ALA A 2 1.85 -1.14 6.64
C ALA A 2 2.21 -2.61 6.92
N VAL A 3 3.49 -3.00 6.84
CA VAL A 3 3.92 -4.39 7.08
C VAL A 3 3.75 -4.79 8.56
N ASN A 4 3.88 -3.85 9.50
CA ASN A 4 3.58 -4.11 10.91
C ASN A 4 2.08 -4.33 11.12
N TRP A 5 1.23 -3.53 10.47
CA TRP A 5 -0.21 -3.74 10.47
C TRP A 5 -0.57 -5.13 9.94
N LEU A 6 0.03 -5.55 8.81
CA LEU A 6 -0.21 -6.88 8.24
C LEU A 6 0.17 -8.00 9.23
N LYS A 7 1.32 -7.88 9.90
CA LYS A 7 1.75 -8.82 10.94
C LYS A 7 0.73 -8.97 12.07
N GLU A 8 0.12 -7.86 12.49
CA GLU A 8 -0.88 -7.83 13.57
C GLU A 8 -2.19 -8.54 13.20
N GLN A 9 -2.45 -8.82 11.90
CA GLN A 9 -3.67 -9.53 11.48
C GLN A 9 -3.67 -11.01 11.88
N ASN A 10 -2.52 -11.62 12.19
CA ASN A 10 -2.39 -13.01 12.67
C ASN A 10 -3.09 -14.03 11.76
N LEU A 11 -2.84 -13.97 10.45
CA LEU A 11 -3.52 -14.81 9.44
C LEU A 11 -3.14 -16.31 9.53
N GLY A 12 -2.12 -16.67 10.32
CA GLY A 12 -1.59 -18.03 10.42
C GLY A 12 -0.56 -18.33 9.35
N GLU A 13 -0.91 -18.19 8.09
CA GLU A 13 0.00 -18.26 6.93
C GLU A 13 -0.09 -16.96 6.13
N TYR A 14 1.02 -16.57 5.50
CA TYR A 14 1.12 -15.39 4.66
C TYR A 14 1.72 -15.79 3.31
N ASN A 15 0.85 -15.92 2.32
CA ASN A 15 1.18 -16.19 0.93
C ASN A 15 0.87 -14.93 0.11
N ILE A 16 1.89 -14.18 -0.25
CA ILE A 16 1.77 -12.79 -0.67
C ILE A 16 2.00 -12.65 -2.18
N ILE A 17 1.05 -12.03 -2.87
CA ILE A 17 1.30 -11.42 -4.19
C ILE A 17 1.78 -10.00 -3.93
N HIS A 18 3.03 -9.71 -4.21
CA HIS A 18 3.64 -8.39 -4.09
C HIS A 18 3.75 -7.72 -5.46
N ILE A 19 2.92 -6.71 -5.67
CA ILE A 19 2.83 -5.96 -6.93
C ILE A 19 3.61 -4.66 -6.79
N GLN A 20 4.75 -4.58 -7.48
CA GLN A 20 5.70 -3.48 -7.34
C GLN A 20 5.41 -2.33 -8.31
N GLY A 21 5.75 -1.12 -7.88
CA GLY A 21 5.72 0.07 -8.71
C GLY A 21 6.86 0.13 -9.75
N VAL A 22 7.07 1.32 -10.32
CA VAL A 22 8.18 1.57 -11.24
C VAL A 22 9.50 1.34 -10.54
N MET A 23 10.28 0.40 -11.08
CA MET A 23 11.54 -0.03 -10.49
C MET A 23 12.54 1.11 -10.35
N GLY A 24 13.07 1.28 -9.14
CA GLY A 24 14.05 2.30 -8.79
C GLY A 24 13.44 3.66 -8.39
N SER A 25 12.12 3.82 -8.40
CA SER A 25 11.47 4.98 -7.79
C SER A 25 11.59 4.92 -6.26
N ALA A 26 11.65 6.06 -5.58
CA ALA A 26 11.84 6.12 -4.14
C ALA A 26 10.75 5.36 -3.36
N ALA A 27 9.48 5.48 -3.79
CA ALA A 27 8.36 4.78 -3.19
C ALA A 27 8.50 3.25 -3.34
N GLN A 28 8.79 2.77 -4.57
CA GLN A 28 8.99 1.34 -4.83
C GLN A 28 10.14 0.79 -3.99
N VAL A 29 11.31 1.45 -3.97
CA VAL A 29 12.48 0.98 -3.21
C VAL A 29 12.14 0.81 -1.73
N GLY A 30 11.47 1.80 -1.12
CA GLY A 30 11.11 1.75 0.29
C GLY A 30 10.02 0.71 0.59
N ARG A 31 8.95 0.66 -0.22
CA ARG A 31 7.83 -0.28 -0.02
C ARG A 31 8.27 -1.73 -0.25
N THR A 32 9.08 -1.98 -1.29
CA THR A 32 9.65 -3.30 -1.57
C THR A 32 10.61 -3.75 -0.45
N ALA A 33 11.52 -2.89 0.00
CA ALA A 33 12.46 -3.24 1.06
C ALA A 33 11.70 -3.63 2.34
N ALA A 34 10.73 -2.83 2.77
CA ALA A 34 9.94 -3.10 3.96
C ALA A 34 9.20 -4.45 3.90
N MET A 35 8.59 -4.78 2.75
CA MET A 35 7.92 -6.07 2.57
C MET A 35 8.91 -7.25 2.59
N ASN A 36 10.02 -7.15 1.86
CA ASN A 36 11.00 -8.22 1.79
C ASN A 36 11.67 -8.48 3.14
N GLU A 37 12.06 -7.43 3.87
CA GLU A 37 12.64 -7.54 5.21
C GLU A 37 11.66 -8.18 6.20
N MET A 38 10.38 -7.79 6.15
CA MET A 38 9.37 -8.39 7.02
C MET A 38 9.09 -9.84 6.64
N ALA A 39 8.98 -10.15 5.36
CA ALA A 39 8.75 -11.52 4.89
C ALA A 39 9.91 -12.46 5.32
N GLU A 40 11.16 -12.01 5.22
CA GLU A 40 12.31 -12.77 5.69
C GLU A 40 12.29 -12.95 7.21
N ALA A 41 12.00 -11.88 7.97
CA ALA A 41 12.01 -11.91 9.43
C ALA A 41 10.91 -12.79 10.03
N GLU A 42 9.73 -12.81 9.41
CA GLU A 42 8.55 -13.54 9.90
C GLU A 42 8.30 -14.89 9.20
N GLY A 43 9.13 -15.25 8.20
CA GLY A 43 8.97 -16.47 7.44
C GLY A 43 7.76 -16.49 6.51
N TRP A 44 7.34 -15.31 6.01
CA TRP A 44 6.26 -15.20 5.04
C TRP A 44 6.69 -15.64 3.65
N THR A 45 5.77 -16.13 2.86
CA THR A 45 6.02 -16.55 1.49
C THR A 45 5.58 -15.50 0.50
N ILE A 46 6.50 -14.92 -0.27
CA ILE A 46 6.15 -14.08 -1.42
C ILE A 46 6.02 -15.01 -2.62
N VAL A 47 4.77 -15.40 -2.95
CA VAL A 47 4.47 -16.35 -4.04
C VAL A 47 4.68 -15.74 -5.41
N LYS A 48 4.51 -14.42 -5.50
CA LYS A 48 4.76 -13.63 -6.70
C LYS A 48 5.27 -12.26 -6.32
N GLN A 49 6.36 -11.80 -6.95
CA GLN A 49 6.83 -10.42 -6.86
C GLN A 49 7.13 -9.95 -8.28
N GLN A 50 6.44 -8.91 -8.72
CA GLN A 50 6.57 -8.42 -10.09
C GLN A 50 6.19 -6.95 -10.19
N ALA A 51 6.94 -6.20 -11.04
CA ALA A 51 6.62 -4.81 -11.34
C ALA A 51 5.38 -4.72 -12.24
N ALA A 52 4.48 -3.84 -11.87
CA ALA A 52 3.33 -3.41 -12.67
C ALA A 52 3.42 -1.93 -13.07
N ASP A 53 4.51 -1.24 -12.71
CA ASP A 53 4.83 0.13 -13.13
C ASP A 53 3.70 1.15 -12.84
N TRP A 54 3.05 1.03 -11.68
CA TRP A 54 1.89 1.81 -11.23
C TRP A 54 0.63 1.62 -12.07
N ASN A 55 0.58 0.57 -12.91
CA ASN A 55 -0.50 0.35 -13.87
C ASN A 55 -1.49 -0.72 -13.40
N ALA A 56 -2.79 -0.35 -13.35
CA ALA A 56 -3.86 -1.24 -12.91
C ALA A 56 -4.04 -2.47 -13.82
N GLU A 57 -3.98 -2.30 -15.14
CA GLU A 57 -4.17 -3.40 -16.08
C GLU A 57 -3.05 -4.44 -15.97
N THR A 58 -1.80 -3.98 -15.82
CA THR A 58 -0.65 -4.87 -15.60
C THR A 58 -0.80 -5.61 -14.26
N ALA A 59 -1.22 -4.92 -13.20
CA ALA A 59 -1.48 -5.55 -11.90
C ALA A 59 -2.58 -6.61 -11.97
N GLN A 60 -3.66 -6.33 -12.71
CA GLN A 60 -4.73 -7.29 -12.98
C GLN A 60 -4.18 -8.54 -13.69
N GLN A 61 -3.37 -8.38 -14.74
CA GLN A 61 -2.77 -9.50 -15.48
C GLN A 61 -1.82 -10.33 -14.59
N ILE A 62 -1.02 -9.69 -13.73
CA ILE A 62 -0.16 -10.38 -12.76
C ILE A 62 -0.99 -11.23 -11.82
N THR A 63 -2.03 -10.64 -11.20
CA THR A 63 -2.91 -11.34 -10.27
C THR A 63 -3.63 -12.49 -10.95
N GLN A 64 -4.19 -12.25 -12.15
CA GLN A 64 -4.84 -13.30 -12.94
C GLN A 64 -3.88 -14.47 -13.24
N SER A 65 -2.61 -14.19 -13.55
CA SER A 65 -1.62 -15.23 -13.82
C SER A 65 -1.36 -16.14 -12.61
N VAL A 66 -1.43 -15.60 -11.38
CA VAL A 66 -1.30 -16.38 -10.15
C VAL A 66 -2.56 -17.24 -9.94
N ILE A 67 -3.73 -16.66 -10.13
CA ILE A 67 -5.02 -17.38 -10.05
C ILE A 67 -5.03 -18.57 -11.02
N ASP A 68 -4.67 -18.33 -12.28
CA ASP A 68 -4.66 -19.35 -13.34
C ASP A 68 -3.64 -20.47 -13.09
N SER A 69 -2.56 -20.17 -12.37
CA SER A 69 -1.54 -21.17 -11.98
C SER A 69 -2.01 -22.11 -10.87
N GLY A 70 -3.08 -21.77 -10.15
CA GLY A 70 -3.56 -22.48 -8.97
C GLY A 70 -2.63 -22.33 -7.75
N GLN A 71 -1.77 -21.30 -7.75
CA GLN A 71 -0.92 -21.00 -6.60
C GLN A 71 -1.76 -20.39 -5.48
N ASP A 72 -1.67 -20.95 -4.28
CA ASP A 72 -2.35 -20.41 -3.11
C ASP A 72 -1.78 -19.05 -2.69
N PHE A 73 -2.65 -18.12 -2.37
CA PHE A 73 -2.31 -16.81 -1.81
C PHE A 73 -3.46 -16.28 -0.94
N ASN A 74 -3.15 -15.42 0.00
CA ASN A 74 -4.12 -14.79 0.90
C ASN A 74 -3.83 -13.31 1.19
N VAL A 75 -2.81 -12.73 0.55
CA VAL A 75 -2.47 -11.31 0.67
C VAL A 75 -2.12 -10.74 -0.69
N ILE A 76 -2.73 -9.62 -1.03
CA ILE A 76 -2.29 -8.70 -2.09
C ILE A 76 -1.62 -7.49 -1.41
N TYR A 77 -0.32 -7.35 -1.60
CA TYR A 77 0.43 -6.15 -1.24
C TYR A 77 0.76 -5.40 -2.54
N ALA A 78 -0.06 -4.42 -2.88
CA ALA A 78 0.16 -3.57 -4.04
C ALA A 78 0.79 -2.25 -3.58
N GLU A 79 1.88 -1.85 -4.21
CA GLU A 79 2.63 -0.65 -3.80
C GLU A 79 1.95 0.67 -4.16
N ASN A 80 0.75 0.64 -4.79
CA ASN A 80 -0.16 1.79 -4.87
C ASN A 80 -1.61 1.35 -5.09
N ASP A 81 -2.53 2.32 -5.02
CA ASP A 81 -3.98 2.10 -5.11
C ASP A 81 -4.42 1.63 -6.49
N ASP A 82 -3.87 2.20 -7.56
CA ASP A 82 -4.24 1.78 -8.92
C ASP A 82 -3.91 0.31 -9.16
N MET A 83 -2.77 -0.15 -8.68
CA MET A 83 -2.40 -1.56 -8.79
C MET A 83 -3.24 -2.45 -7.88
N ALA A 84 -3.59 -1.99 -6.67
CA ALA A 84 -4.52 -2.70 -5.79
C ALA A 84 -5.88 -2.87 -6.45
N ARG A 85 -6.42 -1.81 -7.07
CA ARG A 85 -7.68 -1.85 -7.86
C ARG A 85 -7.60 -2.85 -9.00
N GLY A 86 -6.46 -2.88 -9.71
CA GLY A 86 -6.24 -3.87 -10.78
C GLY A 86 -6.25 -5.31 -10.27
N ALA A 87 -5.57 -5.56 -9.15
CA ALA A 87 -5.58 -6.88 -8.51
C ALA A 87 -6.98 -7.31 -8.05
N VAL A 88 -7.72 -6.39 -7.41
CA VAL A 88 -9.12 -6.65 -7.00
C VAL A 88 -10.01 -6.97 -8.19
N ALA A 89 -9.85 -6.30 -9.33
CA ALA A 89 -10.61 -6.62 -10.54
C ALA A 89 -10.38 -8.07 -11.02
N ALA A 90 -9.18 -8.63 -10.84
CA ALA A 90 -8.91 -10.04 -11.14
C ALA A 90 -9.58 -10.98 -10.13
N LEU A 91 -9.57 -10.65 -8.83
CA LEU A 91 -10.25 -11.41 -7.79
C LEU A 91 -11.77 -11.45 -8.02
N ASP A 92 -12.38 -10.27 -8.28
CA ASP A 92 -13.81 -10.14 -8.58
C ASP A 92 -14.21 -11.00 -9.80
N ALA A 93 -13.41 -10.96 -10.87
CA ALA A 93 -13.66 -11.76 -12.09
C ALA A 93 -13.57 -13.26 -11.82
N ALA A 94 -12.72 -13.67 -10.88
CA ALA A 94 -12.56 -15.07 -10.47
C ALA A 94 -13.53 -15.51 -9.34
N ASN A 95 -14.36 -14.59 -8.83
CA ASN A 95 -15.23 -14.78 -7.66
C ASN A 95 -14.47 -15.20 -6.40
N ILE A 96 -13.27 -14.64 -6.20
CA ILE A 96 -12.46 -14.83 -4.99
C ILE A 96 -12.83 -13.74 -3.98
N SER A 97 -13.24 -14.15 -2.78
CA SER A 97 -13.61 -13.21 -1.72
C SER A 97 -12.41 -12.47 -1.18
N HIS A 98 -12.58 -11.18 -0.91
CA HIS A 98 -11.50 -10.33 -0.43
C HIS A 98 -12.02 -9.23 0.53
N GLY A 99 -11.12 -8.55 1.20
CA GLY A 99 -11.47 -7.51 2.18
C GLY A 99 -11.65 -8.08 3.59
N VAL A 100 -12.42 -7.36 4.43
CA VAL A 100 -12.50 -7.61 5.88
C VAL A 100 -13.00 -9.03 6.22
N ASP A 101 -14.00 -9.52 5.52
CA ASP A 101 -14.58 -10.84 5.75
C ASP A 101 -14.24 -11.83 4.61
N GLY A 102 -13.27 -11.48 3.78
CA GLY A 102 -12.85 -12.27 2.63
C GLY A 102 -11.63 -13.14 2.89
N ASP A 103 -11.33 -14.00 1.91
CA ASP A 103 -10.18 -14.91 1.97
C ASP A 103 -8.85 -14.21 1.66
N VAL A 104 -8.90 -13.03 1.01
CA VAL A 104 -7.71 -12.29 0.57
C VAL A 104 -7.67 -10.90 1.19
N VAL A 105 -6.59 -10.61 1.90
CA VAL A 105 -6.28 -9.27 2.43
C VAL A 105 -5.79 -8.38 1.30
N ILE A 106 -6.35 -7.18 1.19
CA ILE A 106 -5.98 -6.16 0.20
C ILE A 106 -5.31 -4.98 0.88
N MET A 107 -4.13 -4.62 0.38
CA MET A 107 -3.36 -3.46 0.84
C MET A 107 -3.00 -2.56 -0.35
N GLY A 108 -3.26 -1.27 -0.20
CA GLY A 108 -2.90 -0.20 -1.14
C GLY A 108 -2.04 0.87 -0.48
N PHE A 109 -1.64 1.85 -1.26
CA PHE A 109 -0.94 3.06 -0.84
C PHE A 109 -1.33 4.22 -1.74
N ASP A 110 -1.22 5.40 -1.23
CA ASP A 110 -1.36 6.76 -1.78
C ASP A 110 -2.56 7.52 -1.21
N THR A 111 -3.56 6.83 -0.64
CA THR A 111 -4.79 7.43 -0.09
C THR A 111 -5.62 8.20 -1.13
N ASN A 112 -5.73 7.67 -2.35
CA ASN A 112 -6.74 8.16 -3.25
C ASN A 112 -8.12 8.09 -2.58
N LYS A 113 -8.94 9.15 -2.70
CA LYS A 113 -10.23 9.20 -2.00
C LYS A 113 -11.08 7.96 -2.26
N TRP A 114 -11.14 7.52 -3.52
CA TRP A 114 -11.88 6.30 -3.90
C TRP A 114 -11.30 5.03 -3.26
N ALA A 115 -9.97 4.96 -3.00
CA ALA A 115 -9.34 3.82 -2.33
C ALA A 115 -9.70 3.80 -0.84
N LEU A 116 -9.67 4.96 -0.16
CA LEU A 116 -10.17 5.07 1.21
C LEU A 116 -11.66 4.73 1.33
N GLU A 117 -12.48 5.04 0.32
CA GLU A 117 -13.89 4.62 0.26
C GLU A 117 -14.02 3.09 0.17
N GLU A 118 -13.13 2.40 -0.56
CA GLU A 118 -13.06 0.93 -0.59
C GLU A 118 -12.65 0.34 0.77
N VAL A 119 -11.69 0.98 1.46
CA VAL A 119 -11.31 0.59 2.83
C VAL A 119 -12.46 0.80 3.80
N LEU A 120 -13.15 1.95 3.75
CA LEU A 120 -14.30 2.26 4.60
C LEU A 120 -15.46 1.28 4.36
N ALA A 121 -15.64 0.84 3.12
CA ALA A 121 -16.63 -0.17 2.76
C ALA A 121 -16.23 -1.61 3.14
N GLY A 122 -15.02 -1.82 3.65
CA GLY A 122 -14.48 -3.13 3.98
C GLY A 122 -14.08 -4.00 2.79
N ARG A 123 -14.08 -3.45 1.58
CA ARG A 123 -13.64 -4.18 0.37
C ARG A 123 -12.12 -4.29 0.29
N TRP A 124 -11.40 -3.33 0.86
CA TRP A 124 -9.97 -3.39 1.13
C TRP A 124 -9.72 -3.42 2.64
N ASN A 125 -8.56 -3.89 3.05
CA ASN A 125 -8.24 -4.03 4.47
C ASN A 125 -7.41 -2.87 4.99
N TYR A 126 -6.54 -2.30 4.13
CA TYR A 126 -5.58 -1.30 4.55
C TYR A 126 -5.15 -0.41 3.40
N ASP A 127 -4.95 0.87 3.71
CA ASP A 127 -4.30 1.82 2.82
C ASP A 127 -3.26 2.65 3.57
N GLY A 128 -2.08 2.80 2.99
CA GLY A 128 -0.97 3.60 3.52
C GLY A 128 -0.91 4.98 2.88
N GLN A 129 -0.90 6.02 3.68
CA GLN A 129 -0.76 7.38 3.16
C GLN A 129 0.57 7.57 2.41
N CYS A 130 0.52 8.32 1.30
CA CYS A 130 1.65 8.97 0.68
C CYS A 130 1.31 10.46 0.53
N ASN A 131 1.73 11.27 1.50
CA ASN A 131 1.30 12.66 1.60
C ASN A 131 2.00 13.54 0.55
N PRO A 132 1.27 14.09 -0.45
CA PRO A 132 1.86 14.96 -1.47
C PRO A 132 2.04 16.42 -1.01
N TYR A 133 1.49 16.79 0.16
CA TYR A 133 1.46 18.17 0.63
C TYR A 133 2.76 18.58 1.35
N GLN A 134 3.83 18.76 0.56
CA GLN A 134 5.16 19.12 1.06
C GLN A 134 5.38 20.63 1.17
N ALA A 135 4.48 21.45 0.64
CA ALA A 135 4.67 22.90 0.50
C ALA A 135 4.94 23.61 1.84
N SER A 136 4.27 23.23 2.93
CA SER A 136 4.48 23.82 4.26
C SER A 136 5.89 23.56 4.80
N TYR A 137 6.43 22.37 4.61
CA TYR A 137 7.80 22.02 5.01
C TYR A 137 8.85 22.79 4.20
N ILE A 138 8.58 22.94 2.88
CA ILE A 138 9.46 23.70 1.99
C ILE A 138 9.46 25.19 2.38
N ASP A 139 8.28 25.76 2.63
CA ASP A 139 8.15 27.16 3.08
C ASP A 139 8.90 27.41 4.38
N GLU A 140 8.76 26.53 5.37
CA GLU A 140 9.49 26.62 6.63
C GLU A 140 11.01 26.61 6.44
N ILE A 141 11.52 25.76 5.54
CA ILE A 141 12.96 25.73 5.22
C ILE A 141 13.40 27.04 4.55
N ILE A 142 12.61 27.54 3.60
CA ILE A 142 12.91 28.82 2.91
C ILE A 142 12.97 29.96 3.93
N GLN A 143 11.99 30.06 4.83
CA GLN A 143 11.98 31.11 5.87
C GLN A 143 13.20 31.04 6.77
N LYS A 144 13.63 29.83 7.20
CA LYS A 144 14.87 29.66 7.98
C LYS A 144 16.08 30.14 7.22
N LEU A 145 16.22 29.79 5.94
CA LEU A 145 17.33 30.22 5.09
C LEU A 145 17.35 31.75 4.88
N GLU A 146 16.18 32.37 4.65
CA GLU A 146 16.07 33.84 4.51
C GLU A 146 16.43 34.56 5.78
N ASN A 147 16.19 33.97 6.95
CA ASN A 147 16.59 34.49 8.25
C ASN A 147 18.11 34.27 8.55
N GLY A 148 18.84 33.60 7.67
CA GLY A 148 20.25 33.26 7.85
C GLY A 148 20.49 32.11 8.84
N GLU A 149 19.48 31.31 9.10
CA GLU A 149 19.59 30.12 9.95
C GLU A 149 20.25 28.96 9.19
N GLU A 150 21.06 28.18 9.90
CA GLU A 150 21.69 27.00 9.33
C GLU A 150 20.70 25.81 9.35
N ILE A 151 20.53 25.16 8.20
CA ILE A 151 19.77 23.90 8.11
C ILE A 151 20.69 22.74 8.47
N THR A 152 20.67 22.34 9.71
CA THR A 152 21.49 21.23 10.24
C THR A 152 20.90 19.88 9.93
N GLU A 153 19.57 19.75 9.94
CA GLU A 153 18.85 18.53 9.60
C GLU A 153 18.65 18.45 8.09
N LYS A 154 19.25 17.43 7.47
CA LYS A 154 19.24 17.24 6.01
C LYS A 154 18.11 16.35 5.51
N THR A 155 17.39 15.72 6.41
CA THR A 155 16.26 14.83 6.10
C THR A 155 15.08 15.17 7.00
N ILE A 156 13.96 15.50 6.40
CA ILE A 156 12.70 15.70 7.11
C ILE A 156 11.80 14.51 6.77
N VAL A 157 11.42 13.75 7.78
CA VAL A 157 10.48 12.64 7.64
C VAL A 157 9.08 13.17 7.97
N MET A 158 8.20 13.10 6.98
CA MET A 158 6.80 13.45 7.17
C MET A 158 6.09 12.29 7.87
N GLU A 159 5.26 12.61 8.86
CA GLU A 159 4.39 11.62 9.47
C GLU A 159 3.27 11.24 8.49
N GLU A 160 3.12 9.95 8.25
CA GLU A 160 2.09 9.39 7.39
C GLU A 160 1.26 8.37 8.16
N LYS A 161 -0.04 8.33 7.85
CA LYS A 161 -1.01 7.44 8.49
C LYS A 161 -1.17 6.14 7.70
N GLY A 162 -1.65 5.12 8.41
CA GLY A 162 -2.26 3.95 7.81
C GLY A 162 -3.74 3.91 8.17
N PHE A 163 -4.57 3.51 7.22
CA PHE A 163 -6.02 3.42 7.38
C PHE A 163 -6.44 1.97 7.33
N ASP A 164 -6.89 1.47 8.48
CA ASP A 164 -7.40 0.10 8.69
C ASP A 164 -8.92 0.11 8.53
N ALA A 165 -9.46 -0.80 7.76
CA ALA A 165 -10.89 -0.95 7.52
C ALA A 165 -11.74 -1.10 8.79
N LYS A 166 -11.14 -1.58 9.89
CA LYS A 166 -11.84 -1.72 11.19
C LYS A 166 -11.97 -0.40 11.96
N THR A 167 -11.18 0.61 11.60
CA THR A 167 -11.08 1.85 12.39
C THR A 167 -11.27 3.13 11.58
N ILE A 168 -11.15 3.07 10.26
CA ILE A 168 -11.35 4.21 9.36
C ILE A 168 -12.75 4.80 9.51
N THR A 169 -12.84 6.13 9.40
CA THR A 169 -14.09 6.88 9.48
C THR A 169 -14.33 7.66 8.19
N GLN A 170 -15.57 8.15 7.99
CA GLN A 170 -15.86 9.07 6.88
C GLN A 170 -15.05 10.38 6.99
N GLU A 171 -14.78 10.84 8.21
CA GLU A 171 -13.94 12.02 8.45
C GLU A 171 -12.50 11.79 7.97
N ASP A 172 -11.96 10.58 8.14
CA ASP A 172 -10.63 10.24 7.61
C ASP A 172 -10.64 10.30 6.07
N VAL A 173 -11.66 9.74 5.42
CA VAL A 173 -11.80 9.78 3.95
C VAL A 173 -11.88 11.22 3.45
N ASP A 174 -12.64 12.07 4.12
CA ASP A 174 -12.82 13.48 3.72
C ASP A 174 -11.59 14.34 4.02
N THR A 175 -10.80 13.97 5.02
CA THR A 175 -9.61 14.72 5.45
C THR A 175 -8.34 14.32 4.68
N TYR A 176 -8.14 13.02 4.44
CA TYR A 176 -6.89 12.46 3.91
C TYR A 176 -7.01 11.95 2.49
N GLY A 177 -8.22 11.79 1.95
CA GLY A 177 -8.44 11.37 0.57
C GLY A 177 -8.02 12.46 -0.43
N ILE A 178 -7.13 12.11 -1.37
CA ILE A 178 -6.61 13.00 -2.42
C ILE A 178 -7.23 12.68 -3.79
#